data_d219e02eb031172cb170f236df127dcb
#
_entry.id   d219e02eb031172cb170f236df127dcb
#
_cell.length_a   1.000
_cell.length_b   1.000
_cell.length_c   1.000
_cell.angle_alpha   90.00
_cell.angle_beta   90.00
_cell.angle_gamma   90.00
#
_symmetry.space_group_name_H-M   'P 1'
#
loop_
_entity.id
_entity.type
_entity.pdbx_description
1 polymer ?
#
loop_
_entity_poly.entity_id
_entity_poly.type
_entity_poly.pdbx_seq_one_letter_code
_entity_poly.pdbx_strand_id
1 'polypeptide(L)'
;MTHGWCFVTRFYDWQQPFRDALMHTMGMEPKQIFESDLKVECADIIRAVSAAGYMPRVKYVDYNWSDKRSVSEMTDYMYRNYFGDSPNKEILRMTAFAHLKGMCDDESMIDDNVNTKVAWIYWDTKEQK
;
A
#
# COMPACT_ATOMS: atom_id res chain seq x y z
N MET A 1 25.65 5.58 -23.07
CA MET A 1 25.70 6.65 -22.07
C MET A 1 24.38 7.38 -22.00
N THR A 2 23.82 7.53 -20.81
CA THR A 2 22.54 8.20 -20.63
C THR A 2 22.74 9.72 -20.61
N HIS A 3 22.06 10.42 -21.52
CA HIS A 3 22.09 11.86 -21.60
C HIS A 3 20.68 12.39 -21.35
N GLY A 4 20.39 12.79 -20.17
CA GLY A 4 19.09 13.35 -19.85
C GLY A 4 18.61 12.97 -18.47
N TRP A 5 17.29 12.99 -18.32
CA TRP A 5 16.65 12.76 -17.05
C TRP A 5 16.49 11.27 -16.76
N CYS A 6 16.82 10.90 -15.54
CA CYS A 6 16.50 9.59 -14.97
C CYS A 6 15.48 9.77 -13.87
N PHE A 7 14.62 8.80 -13.70
CA PHE A 7 13.64 8.85 -12.62
C PHE A 7 13.31 7.46 -12.10
N VAL A 8 12.89 7.44 -10.85
CA VAL A 8 12.42 6.25 -10.14
C VAL A 8 11.15 6.64 -9.40
N THR A 9 10.14 5.79 -9.46
CA THR A 9 8.92 5.98 -8.70
C THR A 9 8.81 4.90 -7.63
N ARG A 10 8.40 5.31 -6.43
CA ARG A 10 8.17 4.41 -5.30
C ARG A 10 6.99 4.90 -4.51
N PHE A 11 6.25 4.00 -3.89
CA PHE A 11 5.29 4.39 -2.89
C PHE A 11 6.01 5.01 -1.71
N TYR A 12 5.50 6.14 -1.23
CA TYR A 12 6.02 6.86 -0.08
C TYR A 12 5.12 6.69 1.13
N ASP A 13 3.81 6.64 0.90
CA ASP A 13 2.81 6.44 1.94
C ASP A 13 1.71 5.54 1.38
N TRP A 14 1.13 4.72 2.25
CA TRP A 14 0.09 3.77 1.89
C TRP A 14 -0.91 3.68 3.02
N GLN A 15 -2.17 3.97 2.73
CA GLN A 15 -3.26 3.87 3.67
C GLN A 15 -4.38 3.03 3.07
N GLN A 16 -4.91 2.12 3.86
CA GLN A 16 -5.98 1.20 3.47
C GLN A 16 -7.07 1.21 4.55
N PRO A 17 -7.85 2.30 4.63
CA PRO A 17 -8.70 2.55 5.80
C PRO A 17 -9.75 1.48 6.05
N PHE A 18 -10.35 0.92 4.99
CA PHE A 18 -11.36 -0.12 5.16
C PHE A 18 -10.75 -1.40 5.74
N ARG A 19 -9.64 -1.85 5.19
CA ARG A 19 -8.96 -3.07 5.66
C ARG A 19 -8.49 -2.92 7.09
N ASP A 20 -7.93 -1.77 7.43
CA ASP A 20 -7.46 -1.49 8.79
C ASP A 20 -8.61 -1.44 9.78
N ALA A 21 -9.74 -0.84 9.40
CA ALA A 21 -10.92 -0.79 10.23
C ALA A 21 -11.51 -2.19 10.46
N LEU A 22 -11.54 -3.03 9.43
CA LEU A 22 -12.00 -4.41 9.55
C LEU A 22 -11.11 -5.21 10.50
N MET A 23 -9.80 -5.11 10.34
CA MET A 23 -8.85 -5.81 11.20
C MET A 23 -8.95 -5.33 12.65
N HIS A 24 -9.12 -4.03 12.87
CA HIS A 24 -9.34 -3.47 14.19
C HIS A 24 -10.63 -4.03 14.82
N THR A 25 -11.71 -4.09 14.06
CA THR A 25 -12.98 -4.65 14.52
C THR A 25 -12.85 -6.13 14.92
N MET A 26 -11.98 -6.86 14.22
CA MET A 26 -11.67 -8.25 14.54
C MET A 26 -10.70 -8.42 15.70
N GLY A 27 -10.23 -7.33 16.33
CA GLY A 27 -9.26 -7.36 17.40
C GLY A 27 -7.83 -7.64 16.95
N MET A 28 -7.53 -7.34 15.69
CA MET A 28 -6.20 -7.56 15.10
C MET A 28 -5.47 -6.24 14.86
N GLU A 29 -4.15 -6.30 14.93
CA GLU A 29 -3.32 -5.19 14.52
C GLU A 29 -3.31 -5.05 12.99
N PRO A 30 -3.34 -3.82 12.45
CA PRO A 30 -3.22 -3.61 11.01
C PRO A 30 -1.91 -4.19 10.49
N LYS A 31 -2.02 -4.98 9.40
CA LYS A 31 -0.86 -5.60 8.79
C LYS A 31 -0.33 -4.72 7.66
N GLN A 32 0.96 -4.42 7.72
CA GLN A 32 1.64 -3.75 6.63
C GLN A 32 1.84 -4.74 5.47
N ILE A 33 1.47 -4.33 4.27
CA ILE A 33 1.66 -5.15 3.07
C ILE A 33 3.07 -5.05 2.50
N PHE A 34 3.85 -4.07 2.97
CA PHE A 34 5.24 -3.89 2.57
C PHE A 34 6.16 -4.34 3.71
N GLU A 35 7.22 -5.06 3.36
CA GLU A 35 8.18 -5.58 4.35
C GLU A 35 9.08 -4.47 4.91
N SER A 36 9.34 -3.43 4.14
CA SER A 36 10.20 -2.33 4.53
C SER A 36 9.39 -1.03 4.71
N ASP A 37 9.97 -0.10 5.45
CA ASP A 37 9.42 1.24 5.60
C ASP A 37 9.58 2.00 4.28
N LEU A 38 8.46 2.41 3.69
CA LEU A 38 8.43 3.07 2.39
C LEU A 38 9.20 4.39 2.40
N LYS A 39 9.10 5.16 3.47
CA LYS A 39 9.77 6.45 3.59
C LYS A 39 11.28 6.30 3.71
N VAL A 40 11.72 5.30 4.45
CA VAL A 40 13.15 4.95 4.57
C VAL A 40 13.70 4.50 3.22
N GLU A 41 12.94 3.67 2.50
CA GLU A 41 13.33 3.20 1.18
C GLU A 41 13.53 4.36 0.19
N CYS A 42 12.60 5.32 0.18
CA CYS A 42 12.73 6.53 -0.64
C CYS A 42 13.94 7.36 -0.23
N ALA A 43 14.18 7.53 1.07
CA ALA A 43 15.36 8.26 1.57
C ALA A 43 16.66 7.58 1.17
N ASP A 44 16.71 6.26 1.16
CA ASP A 44 17.89 5.48 0.74
C ASP A 44 18.19 5.70 -0.74
N ILE A 45 17.15 5.76 -1.59
CA ILE A 45 17.31 6.04 -3.02
C ILE A 45 17.86 7.45 -3.22
N ILE A 46 17.32 8.43 -2.51
CA ILE A 46 17.79 9.82 -2.59
C ILE A 46 19.28 9.91 -2.20
N ARG A 47 19.65 9.23 -1.11
CA ARG A 47 21.07 9.20 -0.68
C ARG A 47 21.97 8.53 -1.69
N ALA A 48 21.52 7.44 -2.30
CA ALA A 48 22.30 6.73 -3.31
C ALA A 48 22.55 7.61 -4.54
N VAL A 49 21.53 8.32 -5.02
CA VAL A 49 21.65 9.25 -6.15
C VAL A 49 22.61 10.38 -5.80
N SER A 50 22.50 10.95 -4.62
CA SER A 50 23.35 12.02 -4.13
C SER A 50 24.82 11.53 -3.99
N ALA A 51 25.03 10.34 -3.46
CA ALA A 51 26.35 9.73 -3.32
C ALA A 51 27.01 9.47 -4.67
N ALA A 52 26.23 9.21 -5.71
CA ALA A 52 26.72 9.05 -7.08
C ALA A 52 27.13 10.36 -7.74
N GLY A 53 26.92 11.51 -7.07
CA GLY A 53 27.33 12.82 -7.56
C GLY A 53 26.24 13.61 -8.27
N TYR A 54 25.00 13.10 -8.28
CA TYR A 54 23.88 13.80 -8.91
C TYR A 54 23.07 14.60 -7.90
N MET A 55 22.20 15.45 -8.40
CA MET A 55 21.31 16.27 -7.58
C MET A 55 19.89 15.72 -7.66
N PRO A 56 19.46 14.92 -6.69
CA PRO A 56 18.12 14.34 -6.72
C PRO A 56 17.06 15.40 -6.41
N ARG A 57 15.97 15.33 -7.16
CA ARG A 57 14.75 16.10 -6.91
C ARG A 57 13.62 15.13 -6.62
N VAL A 58 12.67 15.55 -5.81
CA VAL A 58 11.57 14.70 -5.40
C VAL A 58 10.26 15.46 -5.60
N LYS A 59 9.30 14.78 -6.21
CA LYS A 59 7.92 15.27 -6.32
C LYS A 59 7.00 14.21 -5.74
N TYR A 60 6.07 14.62 -4.90
CA TYR A 60 5.07 13.72 -4.32
C TYR A 60 3.75 13.90 -5.04
N VAL A 61 3.14 12.78 -5.42
CA VAL A 61 1.86 12.77 -6.12
C VAL A 61 0.91 11.85 -5.37
N ASP A 62 -0.27 12.36 -5.08
CA ASP A 62 -1.33 11.55 -4.49
C ASP A 62 -1.91 10.62 -5.56
N TYR A 63 -2.07 9.35 -5.21
CA TYR A 63 -2.61 8.36 -6.10
C TYR A 63 -3.55 7.46 -5.30
N ASN A 64 -4.86 7.66 -5.50
CA ASN A 64 -5.88 7.02 -4.71
C ASN A 64 -6.79 6.21 -5.62
N TRP A 65 -7.24 5.06 -5.14
CA TRP A 65 -8.22 4.26 -5.87
C TRP A 65 -9.14 3.54 -4.90
N SER A 66 -10.23 3.02 -5.44
CA SER A 66 -11.19 2.22 -4.70
C SER A 66 -11.58 1.01 -5.54
N ASP A 67 -11.48 -0.16 -4.93
CA ASP A 67 -11.98 -1.39 -5.52
C ASP A 67 -13.31 -1.74 -4.88
N LYS A 68 -14.29 -2.06 -5.69
CA LYS A 68 -15.59 -2.51 -5.21
C LYS A 68 -15.61 -4.02 -5.14
N ARG A 69 -15.96 -4.55 -3.97
CA ARG A 69 -16.02 -5.99 -3.72
C ARG A 69 -17.31 -6.36 -3.01
N SER A 70 -17.87 -7.52 -3.36
CA SER A 70 -18.92 -8.12 -2.57
C SER A 70 -18.36 -8.59 -1.23
N VAL A 71 -19.24 -8.97 -0.29
CA VAL A 71 -18.83 -9.56 1.00
C VAL A 71 -17.94 -10.78 0.78
N SER A 72 -18.32 -11.67 -0.14
CA SER A 72 -17.54 -12.88 -0.46
C SER A 72 -16.18 -12.55 -1.05
N GLU A 73 -16.15 -11.61 -2.00
CA GLU A 73 -14.90 -11.17 -2.63
C GLU A 73 -13.95 -10.51 -1.63
N MET A 74 -14.48 -9.68 -0.74
CA MET A 74 -13.67 -9.03 0.30
C MET A 74 -13.13 -10.05 1.29
N THR A 75 -13.95 -11.02 1.69
CA THR A 75 -13.55 -12.11 2.58
C THR A 75 -12.40 -12.91 1.96
N ASP A 76 -12.54 -13.28 0.69
CA ASP A 76 -11.49 -14.04 -0.03
C ASP A 76 -10.21 -13.22 -0.18
N TYR A 77 -10.34 -11.92 -0.44
CA TYR A 77 -9.20 -11.02 -0.52
C TYR A 77 -8.41 -10.98 0.79
N MET A 78 -9.13 -10.80 1.91
CA MET A 78 -8.50 -10.77 3.24
C MET A 78 -7.86 -12.10 3.58
N TYR A 79 -8.53 -13.21 3.26
CA TYR A 79 -8.00 -14.54 3.50
C TYR A 79 -6.67 -14.76 2.78
N ARG A 80 -6.61 -14.45 1.49
CA ARG A 80 -5.42 -14.67 0.66
C ARG A 80 -4.25 -13.75 1.04
N ASN A 81 -4.54 -12.51 1.40
CA ASN A 81 -3.48 -11.50 1.56
C ASN A 81 -3.11 -11.24 3.03
N TYR A 82 -3.99 -11.54 3.99
CA TYR A 82 -3.77 -11.18 5.38
C TYR A 82 -3.82 -12.36 6.34
N PHE A 83 -4.58 -13.40 6.04
CA PHE A 83 -4.80 -14.51 6.97
C PHE A 83 -4.07 -15.79 6.57
N GLY A 84 -3.59 -15.89 5.34
CA GLY A 84 -3.07 -17.13 4.76
C GLY A 84 -1.95 -17.81 5.55
N ASP A 85 -1.13 -17.04 6.25
CA ASP A 85 -0.01 -17.54 7.04
C ASP A 85 -0.36 -17.81 8.50
N SER A 86 -1.59 -17.48 8.89
CA SER A 86 -2.02 -17.66 10.29
C SER A 86 -2.45 -19.10 10.55
N PRO A 87 -2.10 -19.68 11.74
CA PRO A 87 -2.55 -21.03 12.10
C PRO A 87 -4.07 -21.14 12.26
N ASN A 88 -4.75 -20.04 12.54
CA ASN A 88 -6.21 -19.99 12.70
C ASN A 88 -6.90 -19.29 11.52
N LYS A 89 -6.33 -19.38 10.32
CA LYS A 89 -6.80 -18.68 9.12
C LYS A 89 -8.28 -18.94 8.80
N GLU A 90 -8.78 -20.15 9.02
CA GLU A 90 -10.19 -20.47 8.75
C GLU A 90 -11.14 -19.78 9.73
N ILE A 91 -10.74 -19.68 10.99
CA ILE A 91 -11.51 -18.95 12.02
C ILE A 91 -11.52 -17.47 11.68
N LEU A 92 -10.39 -16.91 11.26
CA LEU A 92 -10.28 -15.51 10.85
C LEU A 92 -11.16 -15.24 9.63
N ARG A 93 -11.18 -16.14 8.66
CA ARG A 93 -12.04 -16.05 7.48
C ARG A 93 -13.52 -15.98 7.87
N MET A 94 -13.95 -16.89 8.72
CA MET A 94 -15.34 -16.93 9.19
C MET A 94 -15.71 -15.67 9.97
N THR A 95 -14.81 -15.20 10.81
CA THR A 95 -14.99 -13.97 11.60
C THR A 95 -15.12 -12.75 10.71
N ALA A 96 -14.24 -12.63 9.71
CA ALA A 96 -14.28 -11.54 8.74
C ALA A 96 -15.59 -11.55 7.97
N PHE A 97 -16.00 -12.70 7.48
CA PHE A 97 -17.28 -12.85 6.75
C PHE A 97 -18.47 -12.39 7.61
N ALA A 98 -18.52 -12.81 8.87
CA ALA A 98 -19.58 -12.44 9.78
C ALA A 98 -19.64 -10.92 10.02
N HIS A 99 -18.49 -10.28 10.25
CA HIS A 99 -18.41 -8.83 10.41
C HIS A 99 -18.85 -8.09 9.17
N LEU A 100 -18.38 -8.51 7.99
CA LEU A 100 -18.72 -7.88 6.73
C LEU A 100 -20.20 -8.00 6.42
N LYS A 101 -20.77 -9.17 6.68
CA LYS A 101 -22.20 -9.41 6.48
C LYS A 101 -23.08 -8.56 7.39
N GLY A 102 -22.63 -8.31 8.62
CA GLY A 102 -23.31 -7.43 9.56
C GLY A 102 -23.25 -5.94 9.19
N MET A 103 -22.23 -5.55 8.39
CA MET A 103 -22.02 -4.16 7.96
C MET A 103 -22.72 -3.82 6.64
N CYS A 104 -23.02 -4.81 5.82
CA CYS A 104 -23.50 -4.61 4.45
C CYS A 104 -24.74 -5.45 4.19
N ASP A 105 -25.67 -4.92 3.37
CA ASP A 105 -26.75 -5.70 2.80
C ASP A 105 -26.18 -6.65 1.72
N ASP A 106 -26.90 -7.75 1.43
CA ASP A 106 -26.43 -8.76 0.49
C ASP A 106 -26.14 -8.22 -0.91
N GLU A 107 -26.77 -7.11 -1.30
CA GLU A 107 -26.58 -6.48 -2.60
C GLU A 107 -25.58 -5.32 -2.56
N SER A 108 -25.09 -4.94 -1.38
CA SER A 108 -24.18 -3.82 -1.23
C SER A 108 -22.76 -4.21 -1.59
N MET A 109 -22.08 -3.34 -2.33
CA MET A 109 -20.66 -3.48 -2.63
C MET A 109 -19.85 -2.69 -1.62
N ILE A 110 -18.75 -3.29 -1.19
CA ILE A 110 -17.80 -2.68 -0.27
C ILE A 110 -16.81 -1.85 -1.07
N ASP A 111 -16.64 -0.59 -0.67
CA ASP A 111 -15.60 0.29 -1.23
C ASP A 111 -14.30 0.09 -0.45
N ASP A 112 -13.36 -0.63 -1.05
CA ASP A 112 -12.04 -0.84 -0.47
C ASP A 112 -11.12 0.27 -0.98
N ASN A 113 -11.06 1.35 -0.22
CA ASN A 113 -10.28 2.53 -0.57
C ASN A 113 -8.81 2.34 -0.23
N VAL A 114 -7.94 2.70 -1.17
CA VAL A 114 -6.50 2.78 -0.94
C VAL A 114 -6.05 4.18 -1.27
N ASN A 115 -5.42 4.84 -0.31
CA ASN A 115 -4.89 6.19 -0.44
C ASN A 115 -3.37 6.11 -0.39
N THR A 116 -2.71 6.57 -1.45
CA THR A 116 -1.27 6.48 -1.54
C THR A 116 -0.65 7.81 -1.90
N LYS A 117 0.61 7.95 -1.54
CA LYS A 117 1.47 9.01 -2.03
C LYS A 117 2.65 8.33 -2.72
N VAL A 118 2.90 8.73 -3.96
CA VAL A 118 4.00 8.21 -4.76
C VAL A 118 5.09 9.26 -4.80
N ALA A 119 6.31 8.86 -4.50
CA ALA A 119 7.48 9.71 -4.63
C ALA A 119 8.08 9.51 -6.03
N TRP A 120 8.20 10.59 -6.78
CA TRP A 120 8.94 10.64 -8.03
C TRP A 120 10.29 11.24 -7.73
N ILE A 121 11.34 10.41 -7.79
CA ILE A 121 12.72 10.80 -7.54
C ILE A 121 13.40 10.90 -8.90
N TYR A 122 13.90 12.05 -9.23
CA TYR A 122 14.47 12.30 -10.56
C TYR A 122 15.72 13.16 -10.47
N TRP A 123 16.57 13.00 -11.46
CA TRP A 123 17.81 13.76 -11.55
C TRP A 123 18.22 13.91 -13.00
N ASP A 124 18.97 14.97 -13.28
CA ASP A 124 19.55 15.19 -14.59
C ASP A 124 20.97 14.64 -14.60
N THR A 125 21.28 13.72 -15.50
CA THR A 125 22.61 13.13 -15.61
C THR A 125 23.66 14.12 -16.06
N LYS A 126 23.26 15.29 -16.58
CA LYS A 126 24.15 16.38 -16.96
C LYS A 126 24.50 17.29 -15.80
N GLU A 127 23.73 17.28 -14.72
CA GLU A 127 23.98 18.07 -13.51
C GLU A 127 24.69 17.20 -12.49
N GLN A 128 25.89 17.62 -12.09
CA GLN A 128 26.65 16.96 -11.01
C GLN A 128 26.94 17.97 -9.92
N LYS A 129 27.03 17.45 -8.71
CA LYS A 129 27.43 18.26 -7.55
C LYS A 129 28.85 18.79 -7.68
#